data_7e842e31ba489ebe8078cf9bffb297c6
#
_entry.id   7e842e31ba489ebe8078cf9bffb297c6
#
_cell.length_a   1.000
_cell.length_b   1.000
_cell.length_c   1.000
_cell.angle_alpha   90.00
_cell.angle_beta   90.00
_cell.angle_gamma   90.00
#
_symmetry.space_group_name_H-M   'P 1'
#
loop_
_entity.id
_entity.type
_entity.pdbx_description
1 polymer ?
#
loop_
_entity_poly.entity_id
_entity_poly.type
_entity_poly.pdbx_seq_one_letter_code
_entity_poly.pdbx_strand_id
1 'polypeptide(L)'
;MLVIGFLIRLPVIVVSCEKQVLYEKPLKGEIEITLEYVHSVERTTVIEVFKVRNDGIYLEKFLWQSFGSGLPSEPINTKLSITEVEGFYCIDNIGKNLGFEITAWFIPENMCKVRINDRYITRLDNGGLLVIRLAYKPIAELMVKQLFEG
;
A
#
# COMPACT_ATOMS: atom_id res chain seq x y z
N MET A 1 -5.31 27.06 -24.29
CA MET A 1 -5.81 25.78 -23.73
C MET A 1 -4.74 24.97 -23.00
N LEU A 2 -3.46 24.97 -23.41
CA LEU A 2 -2.37 24.24 -22.74
C LEU A 2 -2.06 24.70 -21.31
N VAL A 3 -2.18 26.00 -20.99
CA VAL A 3 -1.81 26.56 -19.67
C VAL A 3 -2.75 26.08 -18.55
N ILE A 4 -4.03 25.83 -18.82
CA ILE A 4 -5.00 25.38 -17.81
C ILE A 4 -4.72 23.94 -17.39
N GLY A 5 -4.25 23.09 -18.27
CA GLY A 5 -3.92 21.68 -17.97
C GLY A 5 -2.74 21.50 -16.99
N PHE A 6 -1.87 22.52 -16.83
CA PHE A 6 -0.79 22.53 -15.85
C PHE A 6 -1.24 22.97 -14.45
N LEU A 7 -2.35 23.72 -14.36
CA LEU A 7 -2.86 24.25 -13.08
C LEU A 7 -3.71 23.22 -12.33
N ILE A 8 -4.39 22.32 -13.04
CA ILE A 8 -5.21 21.29 -12.41
C ILE A 8 -4.37 20.06 -12.13
N ARG A 9 -4.27 19.69 -10.86
CA ARG A 9 -3.57 18.49 -10.41
C ARG A 9 -4.55 17.43 -9.95
N LEU A 10 -4.32 16.20 -10.36
CA LEU A 10 -5.10 15.04 -9.93
C LEU A 10 -4.28 14.18 -8.96
N PRO A 11 -4.94 13.58 -7.96
CA PRO A 11 -4.32 12.59 -7.11
C PRO A 11 -3.97 11.34 -7.95
N VAL A 12 -2.76 10.86 -7.77
CA VAL A 12 -2.20 9.70 -8.48
C VAL A 12 -1.58 8.76 -7.45
N ILE A 13 -1.90 7.48 -7.55
CA ILE A 13 -1.19 6.45 -6.79
C ILE A 13 0.01 5.99 -7.58
N VAL A 14 1.15 6.03 -6.91
CA VAL A 14 2.42 5.51 -7.42
C VAL A 14 2.92 4.43 -6.48
N VAL A 15 3.15 3.24 -7.00
CA VAL A 15 3.84 2.14 -6.31
C VAL A 15 5.15 1.89 -7.03
N SER A 16 6.26 1.95 -6.33
CA SER A 16 7.59 1.72 -6.89
C SER A 16 8.44 0.84 -5.97
N CYS A 17 9.38 0.11 -6.56
CA CYS A 17 10.41 -0.63 -5.83
C CYS A 17 11.77 -0.31 -6.44
N GLU A 18 12.76 0.02 -5.61
CA GLU A 18 14.12 0.41 -6.06
C GLU A 18 14.07 1.49 -7.17
N LYS A 19 13.18 2.47 -7.03
CA LYS A 19 12.90 3.55 -7.99
C LYS A 19 12.22 3.11 -9.29
N GLN A 20 12.03 1.81 -9.54
CA GLN A 20 11.22 1.33 -10.65
C GLN A 20 9.74 1.49 -10.32
N VAL A 21 8.99 2.16 -11.20
CA VAL A 21 7.55 2.30 -11.07
C VAL A 21 6.88 0.98 -11.47
N LEU A 22 6.13 0.39 -10.55
CA LEU A 22 5.38 -0.86 -10.74
C LEU A 22 3.91 -0.59 -11.07
N TYR A 23 3.38 0.52 -10.58
CA TYR A 23 2.01 0.94 -10.81
C TYR A 23 1.90 2.46 -10.67
N GLU A 24 1.23 3.09 -11.62
CA GLU A 24 0.92 4.52 -11.57
C GLU A 24 -0.42 4.75 -12.26
N LYS A 25 -1.43 5.20 -11.50
CA LYS A 25 -2.74 5.56 -12.05
C LYS A 25 -3.40 6.69 -11.25
N PRO A 26 -4.25 7.52 -11.90
CA PRO A 26 -5.09 8.47 -11.20
C PRO A 26 -5.97 7.76 -10.16
N LEU A 27 -6.06 8.36 -8.98
CA LEU A 27 -6.95 7.89 -7.92
C LEU A 27 -8.40 8.23 -8.30
N LYS A 28 -9.23 7.20 -8.43
CA LYS A 28 -10.66 7.32 -8.68
C LYS A 28 -11.41 6.77 -7.47
N GLY A 29 -11.81 7.68 -6.58
CA GLY A 29 -12.44 7.29 -5.32
C GLY A 29 -11.45 6.70 -4.32
N GLU A 30 -11.92 5.81 -3.43
CA GLU A 30 -11.08 5.05 -2.51
C GLU A 30 -10.54 3.81 -3.21
N ILE A 31 -9.27 3.50 -3.00
CA ILE A 31 -8.67 2.22 -3.42
C ILE A 31 -8.07 1.49 -2.23
N GLU A 32 -8.00 0.17 -2.35
CA GLU A 32 -7.36 -0.69 -1.37
C GLU A 32 -6.02 -1.19 -1.91
N ILE A 33 -4.98 -1.16 -1.07
CA ILE A 33 -3.68 -1.74 -1.35
C ILE A 33 -3.40 -2.79 -0.28
N THR A 34 -3.10 -4.01 -0.70
CA THR A 34 -2.76 -5.12 0.20
C THR A 34 -1.31 -5.52 0.00
N LEU A 35 -0.56 -5.57 1.09
CA LEU A 35 0.76 -6.17 1.17
C LEU A 35 0.64 -7.50 1.92
N GLU A 36 1.03 -8.60 1.27
CA GLU A 36 1.12 -9.94 1.87
C GLU A 36 2.58 -10.38 1.84
N TYR A 37 3.16 -10.66 3.00
CA TYR A 37 4.56 -11.03 3.09
C TYR A 37 4.86 -12.02 4.23
N VAL A 38 5.99 -12.70 4.15
CA VAL A 38 6.51 -13.55 5.22
C VAL A 38 7.32 -12.69 6.18
N HIS A 39 6.97 -12.69 7.47
CA HIS A 39 7.73 -11.98 8.50
C HIS A 39 9.14 -12.56 8.62
N SER A 40 10.17 -11.71 8.63
CA SER A 40 11.56 -12.14 8.56
C SER A 40 12.04 -13.01 9.74
N VAL A 41 11.51 -12.75 10.93
CA VAL A 41 11.86 -13.48 12.17
C VAL A 41 10.88 -14.63 12.41
N GLU A 42 9.59 -14.36 12.47
CA GLU A 42 8.57 -15.34 12.84
C GLU A 42 8.27 -16.36 11.72
N ARG A 43 8.67 -16.04 10.49
CA ARG A 43 8.48 -16.90 9.29
C ARG A 43 7.02 -17.25 9.02
N THR A 44 6.12 -16.42 9.48
CA THR A 44 4.67 -16.52 9.29
C THR A 44 4.16 -15.41 8.41
N THR A 45 2.99 -15.61 7.82
CA THR A 45 2.38 -14.64 6.91
C THR A 45 1.85 -13.43 7.69
N VAL A 46 2.14 -12.25 7.17
CA VAL A 46 1.58 -10.96 7.58
C VAL A 46 0.86 -10.34 6.39
N ILE A 47 -0.31 -9.76 6.64
CA ILE A 47 -1.09 -9.04 5.64
C ILE A 47 -1.44 -7.67 6.19
N GLU A 48 -1.05 -6.63 5.46
CA GLU A 48 -1.41 -5.25 5.74
C GLU A 48 -2.34 -4.73 4.67
N VAL A 49 -3.45 -4.14 5.08
CA VAL A 49 -4.44 -3.56 4.18
C VAL A 49 -4.50 -2.06 4.40
N PHE A 50 -4.22 -1.33 3.34
CA PHE A 50 -4.25 0.13 3.33
C PHE A 50 -5.40 0.62 2.47
N LYS A 51 -6.07 1.67 2.92
CA LYS A 51 -7.01 2.45 2.11
C LYS A 51 -6.38 3.76 1.71
N VAL A 52 -6.46 4.09 0.44
CA VAL A 52 -5.94 5.34 -0.10
C VAL A 52 -7.12 6.21 -0.54
N ARG A 53 -7.16 7.41 0.03
CA ARG A 53 -8.14 8.46 -0.24
C ARG A 53 -7.42 9.72 -0.68
N ASN A 54 -8.15 10.75 -1.11
CA ASN A 54 -7.56 12.03 -1.52
C ASN A 54 -6.74 12.72 -0.41
N ASP A 55 -7.03 12.44 0.83
CA ASP A 55 -6.42 13.07 2.01
C ASP A 55 -5.32 12.22 2.68
N GLY A 56 -4.98 11.05 2.11
CA GLY A 56 -3.88 10.25 2.62
C GLY A 56 -4.01 8.74 2.43
N ILE A 57 -3.05 8.05 3.00
CA ILE A 57 -2.95 6.60 3.08
C ILE A 57 -3.26 6.18 4.51
N TYR A 58 -4.18 5.23 4.69
CA TYR A 58 -4.65 4.77 5.99
C TYR A 58 -4.36 3.29 6.16
N LEU A 59 -3.73 2.89 7.27
CA LEU A 59 -3.71 1.49 7.68
C LEU A 59 -5.12 1.15 8.18
N GLU A 60 -5.78 0.20 7.52
CA GLU A 60 -7.15 -0.18 7.82
C GLU A 60 -7.24 -1.52 8.54
N LYS A 61 -6.42 -2.49 8.12
CA LYS A 61 -6.44 -3.84 8.68
C LYS A 61 -5.04 -4.40 8.76
N PHE A 62 -4.80 -5.20 9.80
CA PHE A 62 -3.55 -5.92 10.01
C PHE A 62 -3.86 -7.37 10.42
N LEU A 63 -3.30 -8.34 9.69
CA LEU A 63 -3.46 -9.76 9.96
C LEU A 63 -2.08 -10.42 10.11
N TRP A 64 -1.96 -11.33 11.06
CA TRP A 64 -0.72 -12.07 11.31
C TRP A 64 -1.02 -13.46 11.90
N GLN A 65 -0.07 -14.39 11.83
CA GLN A 65 -0.31 -15.79 12.23
C GLN A 65 0.36 -16.18 13.55
N SER A 66 1.32 -15.41 14.07
CA SER A 66 1.99 -15.73 15.33
C SER A 66 2.30 -14.46 16.13
N PHE A 67 2.35 -14.58 17.43
CA PHE A 67 2.85 -13.51 18.30
C PHE A 67 4.37 -13.60 18.39
N GLY A 68 5.06 -12.45 18.24
CA GLY A 68 6.51 -12.39 18.31
C GLY A 68 7.09 -11.03 17.95
N SER A 69 8.36 -10.99 17.63
CA SER A 69 9.15 -9.78 17.44
C SER A 69 8.52 -8.77 16.47
N GLY A 70 8.05 -7.65 17.01
CA GLY A 70 7.48 -6.55 16.21
C GLY A 70 6.04 -6.76 15.75
N LEU A 71 5.42 -7.89 16.06
CA LEU A 71 4.01 -8.15 15.77
C LEU A 71 3.13 -7.73 16.95
N PRO A 72 1.90 -7.24 16.71
CA PRO A 72 1.02 -6.81 17.79
C PRO A 72 0.70 -7.95 18.75
N SER A 73 0.93 -7.74 20.04
CA SER A 73 0.46 -8.61 21.13
C SER A 73 -0.78 -8.04 21.83
N GLU A 74 -1.05 -6.76 21.59
CA GLU A 74 -2.17 -6.01 22.13
C GLU A 74 -2.80 -5.14 21.05
N PRO A 75 -4.08 -4.74 21.19
CA PRO A 75 -4.72 -3.83 20.27
C PRO A 75 -3.94 -2.51 20.14
N ILE A 76 -3.89 -1.94 18.95
CA ILE A 76 -3.19 -0.67 18.66
C ILE A 76 -3.74 0.49 19.51
N ASN A 77 -5.00 0.38 19.90
CA ASN A 77 -5.63 1.29 20.87
C ASN A 77 -6.75 0.56 21.62
N THR A 78 -7.25 1.16 22.71
CA THR A 78 -8.26 0.58 23.59
C THR A 78 -9.65 0.36 22.93
N LYS A 79 -9.89 0.92 21.74
CA LYS A 79 -11.14 0.77 21.02
C LYS A 79 -11.13 -0.38 20.02
N LEU A 80 -9.96 -0.95 19.75
CA LEU A 80 -9.79 -2.05 18.80
C LEU A 80 -9.64 -3.36 19.57
N SER A 81 -10.09 -4.44 18.98
CA SER A 81 -9.92 -5.80 19.50
C SER A 81 -9.13 -6.66 18.52
N ILE A 82 -8.38 -7.62 19.05
CA ILE A 82 -7.78 -8.68 18.25
C ILE A 82 -8.84 -9.77 18.11
N THR A 83 -9.14 -10.16 16.89
CA THR A 83 -10.03 -11.27 16.54
C THR A 83 -9.24 -12.35 15.83
N GLU A 84 -9.75 -13.57 15.77
CA GLU A 84 -9.17 -14.66 14.98
C GLU A 84 -10.07 -14.97 13.79
N VAL A 85 -9.49 -14.97 12.59
CA VAL A 85 -10.18 -15.22 11.33
C VAL A 85 -9.31 -16.15 10.47
N GLU A 86 -9.80 -17.34 10.16
CA GLU A 86 -9.12 -18.28 9.25
C GLU A 86 -7.65 -18.58 9.58
N GLY A 87 -7.32 -18.66 10.86
CA GLY A 87 -5.96 -18.92 11.34
C GLY A 87 -5.05 -17.69 11.35
N PHE A 88 -5.62 -16.50 11.21
CA PHE A 88 -4.94 -15.22 11.42
C PHE A 88 -5.52 -14.49 12.63
N TYR A 89 -4.66 -13.87 13.41
CA TYR A 89 -5.06 -12.78 14.28
C TYR A 89 -5.31 -11.55 13.44
N CYS A 90 -6.32 -10.79 13.75
CA CYS A 90 -6.76 -9.66 12.94
C CYS A 90 -7.12 -8.46 13.81
N ILE A 91 -6.61 -7.30 13.46
CA ILE A 91 -7.13 -6.01 13.90
C ILE A 91 -7.73 -5.33 12.68
N ASP A 92 -8.99 -4.97 12.75
CA ASP A 92 -9.76 -4.33 11.68
C ASP A 92 -10.21 -2.93 12.09
N ASN A 93 -10.61 -2.11 11.13
CA ASN A 93 -11.08 -0.74 11.35
C ASN A 93 -10.05 0.14 12.09
N ILE A 94 -8.77 -0.03 11.77
CA ILE A 94 -7.69 0.72 12.43
C ILE A 94 -7.79 2.21 12.12
N GLY A 95 -8.00 2.58 10.85
CA GLY A 95 -8.19 3.95 10.40
C GLY A 95 -7.01 4.89 10.68
N LYS A 96 -5.80 4.35 10.85
CA LYS A 96 -4.61 5.14 11.17
C LYS A 96 -4.07 5.84 9.93
N ASN A 97 -4.13 7.18 9.90
CA ASN A 97 -3.53 7.97 8.83
C ASN A 97 -2.00 7.90 8.92
N LEU A 98 -1.37 7.50 7.82
CA LEU A 98 0.08 7.37 7.65
C LEU A 98 0.68 8.49 6.77
N GLY A 99 -0.14 9.48 6.37
CA GLY A 99 0.28 10.56 5.48
C GLY A 99 0.13 10.21 4.01
N PHE A 100 0.99 10.78 3.17
CA PHE A 100 0.92 10.67 1.72
C PHE A 100 1.92 9.67 1.12
N GLU A 101 2.78 9.10 1.95
CA GLU A 101 3.79 8.14 1.53
C GLU A 101 4.04 7.14 2.64
N ILE A 102 4.13 5.87 2.27
CA ILE A 102 4.63 4.80 3.13
C ILE A 102 5.79 4.10 2.43
N THR A 103 6.78 3.69 3.22
CA THR A 103 7.95 2.96 2.76
C THR A 103 8.13 1.70 3.58
N ALA A 104 8.52 0.61 2.92
CA ALA A 104 8.83 -0.66 3.58
C ALA A 104 10.01 -1.32 2.88
N TRP A 105 10.98 -1.78 3.67
CA TRP A 105 12.11 -2.55 3.15
C TRP A 105 11.82 -4.04 3.26
N PHE A 106 11.91 -4.75 2.14
CA PHE A 106 11.74 -6.19 2.07
C PHE A 106 13.05 -6.86 1.65
N ILE A 107 13.35 -8.01 2.26
CA ILE A 107 14.38 -8.93 1.77
C ILE A 107 13.73 -9.99 0.87
N PRO A 108 14.49 -10.70 0.01
CA PRO A 108 13.91 -11.70 -0.91
C PRO A 108 13.04 -12.75 -0.20
N GLU A 109 13.43 -13.17 0.99
CA GLU A 109 12.73 -14.18 1.80
C GLU A 109 11.34 -13.73 2.28
N ASN A 110 11.06 -12.42 2.28
CA ASN A 110 9.73 -11.91 2.61
C ASN A 110 8.71 -12.24 1.51
N MET A 111 9.14 -12.41 0.26
CA MET A 111 8.27 -12.74 -0.89
C MET A 111 7.04 -11.82 -0.97
N CYS A 112 7.25 -10.53 -0.72
CA CYS A 112 6.16 -9.57 -0.59
C CYS A 112 5.35 -9.49 -1.88
N LYS A 113 4.04 -9.74 -1.77
CA LYS A 113 3.07 -9.58 -2.85
C LYS A 113 2.31 -8.26 -2.66
N VAL A 114 2.13 -7.55 -3.76
CA VAL A 114 1.38 -6.29 -3.81
C VAL A 114 0.12 -6.49 -4.63
N ARG A 115 -1.03 -6.15 -4.05
CA ARG A 115 -2.33 -6.12 -4.74
C ARG A 115 -2.94 -4.73 -4.62
N ILE A 116 -3.74 -4.36 -5.62
CA ILE A 116 -4.54 -3.13 -5.63
C ILE A 116 -5.96 -3.51 -6.05
N ASN A 117 -6.95 -3.26 -5.18
CA ASN A 117 -8.34 -3.67 -5.36
C ASN A 117 -8.43 -5.16 -5.77
N ASP A 118 -7.82 -6.04 -5.00
CA ASP A 118 -7.69 -7.49 -5.25
C ASP A 118 -6.92 -7.90 -6.51
N ARG A 119 -6.55 -6.95 -7.37
CA ARG A 119 -5.73 -7.23 -8.54
C ARG A 119 -4.27 -7.40 -8.13
N TYR A 120 -3.70 -8.55 -8.46
CA TYR A 120 -2.27 -8.80 -8.31
C TYR A 120 -1.46 -7.83 -9.19
N ILE A 121 -0.48 -7.16 -8.59
CA ILE A 121 0.42 -6.23 -9.28
C ILE A 121 1.79 -6.87 -9.47
N THR A 122 2.41 -7.32 -8.39
CA THR A 122 3.76 -7.90 -8.42
C THR A 122 4.06 -8.70 -7.15
N ARG A 123 5.16 -9.47 -7.22
CA ARG A 123 5.87 -10.00 -6.07
C ARG A 123 7.31 -9.48 -6.09
N LEU A 124 7.82 -9.08 -4.95
CA LEU A 124 9.19 -8.56 -4.81
C LEU A 124 10.16 -9.71 -4.59
N ASP A 125 10.51 -10.44 -5.65
CA ASP A 125 11.35 -11.64 -5.59
C ASP A 125 12.79 -11.32 -5.14
N ASN A 126 13.28 -10.12 -5.45
CA ASN A 126 14.60 -9.66 -5.06
C ASN A 126 14.59 -8.77 -3.81
N GLY A 127 13.43 -8.62 -3.17
CA GLY A 127 13.26 -7.63 -2.11
C GLY A 127 13.37 -6.20 -2.61
N GLY A 128 13.80 -5.28 -1.75
CA GLY A 128 14.04 -3.88 -2.05
C GLY A 128 13.17 -2.90 -1.26
N LEU A 129 13.38 -1.61 -1.50
CA LEU A 129 12.61 -0.54 -0.90
C LEU A 129 11.31 -0.31 -1.68
N LEU A 130 10.20 -0.80 -1.14
CA LEU A 130 8.86 -0.51 -1.65
C LEU A 130 8.43 0.88 -1.16
N VAL A 131 7.93 1.69 -2.09
CA VAL A 131 7.35 3.01 -1.81
C VAL A 131 5.94 3.05 -2.39
N ILE A 132 4.97 3.39 -1.57
CA ILE A 132 3.59 3.67 -1.97
C ILE A 132 3.33 5.15 -1.69
N ARG A 133 3.00 5.90 -2.73
CA ARG A 133 2.85 7.37 -2.65
C ARG A 133 1.53 7.82 -3.27
N LEU A 134 0.82 8.68 -2.56
CA LEU A 134 -0.25 9.50 -3.10
C LEU A 134 0.37 10.83 -3.54
N ALA A 135 0.54 11.01 -4.84
CA ALA A 135 1.09 12.23 -5.43
C ALA A 135 0.00 13.04 -6.12
N TYR A 136 0.27 14.33 -6.37
CA TYR A 136 -0.61 15.19 -7.16
C TYR A 136 0.13 15.61 -8.43
N LYS A 137 -0.35 15.14 -9.59
CA LYS A 137 0.26 15.39 -10.89
C LYS A 137 -0.61 16.28 -11.78
N PRO A 138 0.01 17.18 -12.59
CA PRO A 138 -0.73 17.94 -13.59
C PRO A 138 -1.48 17.04 -14.56
N ILE A 139 -2.71 17.40 -14.92
CA ILE A 139 -3.49 16.64 -15.93
C ILE A 139 -2.73 16.50 -17.24
N ALA A 140 -2.01 17.53 -17.66
CA ALA A 140 -1.23 17.49 -18.90
C ALA A 140 -0.18 16.36 -18.90
N GLU A 141 0.49 16.11 -17.76
CA GLU A 141 1.47 15.02 -17.62
C GLU A 141 0.80 13.64 -17.78
N LEU A 142 -0.38 13.48 -17.19
CA LEU A 142 -1.12 12.22 -17.25
C LEU A 142 -1.67 11.92 -18.64
N MET A 143 -2.10 12.94 -19.38
CA MET A 143 -2.58 12.80 -20.75
C MET A 143 -1.46 12.40 -21.73
N VAL A 144 -0.27 13.03 -21.56
CA VAL A 144 0.91 12.68 -22.39
C VAL A 144 1.28 11.22 -22.19
N LYS A 145 1.33 10.74 -20.93
CA LYS A 145 1.69 9.36 -20.62
C LYS A 145 0.72 8.34 -21.27
N GLN A 146 -0.59 8.62 -21.25
CA GLN A 146 -1.59 7.76 -21.90
C GLN A 146 -1.42 7.65 -23.42
N LEU A 147 -0.90 8.69 -24.08
CA LEU A 147 -0.68 8.68 -25.55
C LEU A 147 0.53 7.83 -25.96
N PHE A 148 1.49 7.60 -25.07
CA PHE A 148 2.71 6.85 -25.36
C PHE A 148 2.73 5.41 -24.82
N GLU A 149 1.79 5.05 -23.95
CA GLU A 149 1.67 3.70 -23.35
C GLU A 149 0.46 2.90 -23.89
N GLY A 150 -0.29 3.45 -24.88
CA GLY A 150 -1.46 2.83 -25.52
C GLY A 150 -1.12 1.99 -26.74
#